data_569069a43c9137c29fd054781b94a45f
#
_entry.id   569069a43c9137c29fd054781b94a45f
#
_cell.length_a   1.000
_cell.length_b   1.000
_cell.length_c   1.000
_cell.angle_alpha   90.00
_cell.angle_beta   90.00
_cell.angle_gamma   90.00
#
_symmetry.space_group_name_H-M   'P 1'
#
loop_
_entity.id
_entity.type
_entity.pdbx_description
1 polymer ?
#
loop_
_entity_poly.entity_id
_entity_poly.type
_entity_poly.pdbx_seq_one_letter_code
_entity_poly.pdbx_strand_id
1 'polypeptide(L)'
;MGNSVSSKSIFKLSEEKVFKGLTKEEAISKIKQSLEVKNEFTLTRDNYTKKFLPKDIDFSYNFENLVYQAFNIGRFGTEDERIEILKNLLKNPKKFEIKATCDLSKLNEIVSEVSEKLNSDPIDEKFSFSNDKISVTEGKVGVKVENEKIVDNFKTVPVKFDFQIPATITEYKKIDKTLLSSIKGVIGEATTKFDNQPNRNNNIKVAAGKVNEFVVNPGETFSFSKELGEVSKNTGYKPAGTFLNNKVVDSIGGGICQVSSTLYQALVKSDLEIVERNQHSMRVPYCTIGLDAMYYDGQSDLKFRNKFDFPVVITSYVSKGELTFKILGDTDKKNYDIKLFTSDVSRIAMPIEEIKDPNLPEGKRVVVEKGFPGWRGSSYKQKENEKPVLLNSDYYKPKKQVVKVGTKKAVTEEKENND
;
A
#
# COMPACT_ATOMS: atom_id res chain seq x y z
N MET A 1 4.51 -38.68 -10.02
CA MET A 1 5.96 -38.97 -10.18
C MET A 1 6.69 -37.86 -9.42
N GLY A 2 7.20 -38.19 -8.23
CA GLY A 2 7.85 -37.19 -7.37
C GLY A 2 9.22 -36.78 -7.94
N ASN A 3 9.44 -35.50 -8.09
CA ASN A 3 10.73 -34.92 -8.47
C ASN A 3 11.74 -35.08 -7.33
N SER A 4 12.45 -36.21 -7.26
CA SER A 4 13.61 -36.35 -6.39
C SER A 4 14.80 -35.65 -7.03
N VAL A 5 15.33 -34.62 -6.36
CA VAL A 5 16.57 -33.95 -6.77
C VAL A 5 17.73 -34.56 -5.99
N SER A 6 18.68 -35.14 -6.72
CA SER A 6 19.96 -35.61 -6.18
C SER A 6 20.97 -34.45 -6.14
N SER A 7 21.47 -34.07 -4.98
CA SER A 7 22.52 -33.03 -4.85
C SER A 7 23.88 -33.57 -5.27
N LYS A 8 24.62 -32.79 -6.07
CA LYS A 8 26.01 -33.09 -6.49
C LYS A 8 27.00 -32.34 -5.57
N SER A 9 27.06 -32.66 -4.29
CA SER A 9 28.16 -32.20 -3.47
C SER A 9 29.05 -33.37 -3.06
N ILE A 10 30.36 -33.28 -3.32
CA ILE A 10 31.34 -34.31 -3.00
C ILE A 10 31.81 -34.03 -1.58
N PHE A 11 31.31 -34.80 -0.61
CA PHE A 11 31.82 -34.77 0.73
C PHE A 11 33.09 -35.66 0.78
N LYS A 12 34.28 -35.03 0.88
CA LYS A 12 35.54 -35.75 1.10
C LYS A 12 35.68 -35.98 2.60
N LEU A 13 35.57 -37.24 3.05
CA LEU A 13 36.12 -37.65 4.33
C LEU A 13 37.67 -37.64 4.18
N SER A 14 38.31 -36.63 4.75
CA SER A 14 39.68 -36.21 4.45
C SER A 14 40.81 -37.10 4.99
N GLU A 15 40.53 -38.30 5.48
CA GLU A 15 41.59 -39.21 6.00
C GLU A 15 41.39 -40.67 5.55
N GLU A 16 42.29 -41.17 4.74
CA GLU A 16 42.32 -42.56 4.22
C GLU A 16 42.36 -43.67 5.31
N LYS A 17 42.64 -43.34 6.57
CA LYS A 17 42.77 -44.30 7.68
C LYS A 17 41.51 -44.43 8.55
N VAL A 18 40.50 -43.63 8.33
CA VAL A 18 39.36 -43.45 9.30
C VAL A 18 38.48 -44.67 9.41
N PHE A 19 38.42 -45.56 8.41
CA PHE A 19 37.51 -46.69 8.36
C PHE A 19 38.20 -48.08 8.42
N LYS A 20 39.54 -48.12 8.55
CA LYS A 20 40.28 -49.37 8.58
C LYS A 20 39.95 -50.17 9.88
N GLY A 21 39.53 -51.42 9.70
CA GLY A 21 39.22 -52.33 10.80
C GLY A 21 37.86 -52.16 11.48
N LEU A 22 37.01 -51.23 10.96
CA LEU A 22 35.67 -51.02 11.48
C LEU A 22 34.68 -52.06 10.94
N THR A 23 33.66 -52.37 11.72
CA THR A 23 32.45 -53.06 11.27
C THR A 23 31.61 -52.11 10.40
N LYS A 24 30.56 -52.64 9.71
CA LYS A 24 29.63 -51.82 8.94
C LYS A 24 28.92 -50.78 9.82
N GLU A 25 28.48 -51.24 10.98
CA GLU A 25 27.76 -50.46 11.99
C GLU A 25 28.63 -49.32 12.54
N GLU A 26 29.89 -49.60 12.85
CA GLU A 26 30.84 -48.59 13.30
C GLU A 26 31.15 -47.56 12.22
N ALA A 27 31.31 -48.02 10.96
CA ALA A 27 31.50 -47.11 9.82
C ALA A 27 30.29 -46.21 9.60
N ILE A 28 29.07 -46.74 9.63
CA ILE A 28 27.82 -45.98 9.53
C ILE A 28 27.72 -44.96 10.67
N SER A 29 27.99 -45.38 11.91
CA SER A 29 27.98 -44.49 13.08
C SER A 29 28.95 -43.33 12.92
N LYS A 30 30.17 -43.60 12.46
CA LYS A 30 31.20 -42.58 12.23
C LYS A 30 30.84 -41.60 11.13
N ILE A 31 30.19 -42.06 10.04
CA ILE A 31 29.66 -41.19 8.98
C ILE A 31 28.54 -40.32 9.55
N LYS A 32 27.58 -40.89 10.29
CA LYS A 32 26.50 -40.16 10.95
C LYS A 32 27.04 -39.04 11.84
N GLN A 33 28.07 -39.35 12.63
CA GLN A 33 28.74 -38.36 13.49
C GLN A 33 29.41 -37.24 12.67
N SER A 34 30.14 -37.59 11.59
CA SER A 34 30.83 -36.60 10.75
C SER A 34 29.87 -35.71 9.93
N LEU A 35 28.66 -36.21 9.67
CA LEU A 35 27.59 -35.45 9.00
C LEU A 35 26.66 -34.73 9.99
N GLU A 36 26.93 -34.82 11.29
CA GLU A 36 26.08 -34.26 12.36
C GLU A 36 24.60 -34.65 12.23
N VAL A 37 24.35 -35.92 11.84
CA VAL A 37 22.99 -36.42 11.62
C VAL A 37 22.19 -36.42 12.91
N LYS A 38 21.08 -35.71 12.95
CA LYS A 38 20.14 -35.65 14.07
C LYS A 38 18.81 -36.34 13.72
N ASN A 39 18.00 -36.56 14.72
CA ASN A 39 16.68 -37.21 14.57
C ASN A 39 15.59 -36.20 14.17
N GLU A 40 15.87 -34.89 14.20
CA GLU A 40 14.93 -33.80 13.99
C GLU A 40 15.62 -32.66 13.28
N PHE A 41 14.92 -32.01 12.32
CA PHE A 41 15.30 -30.72 11.76
C PHE A 41 14.71 -29.58 12.57
N THR A 42 15.51 -28.56 12.80
CA THR A 42 15.11 -27.35 13.53
C THR A 42 15.43 -26.12 12.69
N LEU A 43 14.39 -25.40 12.25
CA LEU A 43 14.51 -24.10 11.58
C LEU A 43 14.21 -23.02 12.63
N THR A 44 15.12 -22.07 12.80
CA THR A 44 14.99 -21.02 13.83
C THR A 44 15.19 -19.63 13.27
N ARG A 45 14.42 -18.67 13.77
CA ARG A 45 14.66 -17.23 13.60
C ARG A 45 14.04 -16.47 14.75
N ASP A 46 14.83 -15.65 15.42
CA ASP A 46 14.41 -14.90 16.61
C ASP A 46 13.70 -15.83 17.63
N ASN A 47 12.46 -15.56 17.97
CA ASN A 47 11.65 -16.39 18.87
C ASN A 47 10.83 -17.47 18.14
N TYR A 48 10.97 -17.61 16.83
CA TYR A 48 10.27 -18.63 16.06
C TYR A 48 11.12 -19.88 15.87
N THR A 49 10.49 -21.02 16.09
CA THR A 49 11.11 -22.35 15.87
C THR A 49 10.12 -23.27 15.20
N LYS A 50 10.52 -23.85 14.07
CA LYS A 50 9.81 -24.94 13.39
C LYS A 50 10.65 -26.21 13.48
N LYS A 51 10.05 -27.27 14.02
CA LYS A 51 10.63 -28.61 14.11
C LYS A 51 9.87 -29.59 13.25
N PHE A 52 10.59 -30.52 12.62
CA PHE A 52 10.01 -31.63 11.84
C PHE A 52 11.00 -32.77 11.72
N LEU A 53 10.49 -33.96 11.44
CA LEU A 53 11.28 -35.17 11.38
C LEU A 53 11.77 -35.45 9.95
N PRO A 54 12.89 -36.13 9.75
CA PRO A 54 13.34 -36.57 8.43
C PRO A 54 12.27 -37.30 7.61
N LYS A 55 11.45 -38.12 8.24
CA LYS A 55 10.33 -38.84 7.61
C LYS A 55 9.24 -37.94 7.06
N ASP A 56 9.08 -36.72 7.60
CA ASP A 56 8.01 -35.80 7.17
C ASP A 56 8.27 -35.22 5.77
N ILE A 57 9.53 -35.27 5.32
CA ILE A 57 9.98 -34.86 3.99
C ILE A 57 10.66 -36.00 3.23
N ASP A 58 10.49 -37.25 3.62
CA ASP A 58 11.15 -38.43 3.06
C ASP A 58 12.68 -38.25 2.93
N PHE A 59 13.29 -37.60 3.92
CA PHE A 59 14.71 -37.30 3.88
C PHE A 59 15.54 -38.54 4.19
N SER A 60 16.58 -38.77 3.37
CA SER A 60 17.55 -39.86 3.59
C SER A 60 18.92 -39.53 3.01
N TYR A 61 19.94 -40.18 3.58
CA TYR A 61 21.27 -40.28 2.98
C TYR A 61 21.51 -41.67 2.37
N ASN A 62 22.32 -41.75 1.33
CA ASN A 62 22.70 -43.01 0.69
C ASN A 62 23.87 -43.72 1.35
N PHE A 63 24.45 -43.21 2.46
CA PHE A 63 25.70 -43.72 3.01
C PHE A 63 25.62 -45.16 3.51
N GLU A 64 24.48 -45.65 3.99
CA GLU A 64 24.34 -47.06 4.42
C GLU A 64 24.56 -48.00 3.24
N ASN A 65 23.97 -47.70 2.09
CA ASN A 65 24.20 -48.48 0.85
C ASN A 65 25.66 -48.39 0.38
N LEU A 66 26.28 -47.20 0.50
CA LEU A 66 27.70 -47.02 0.10
C LEU A 66 28.62 -47.82 1.00
N VAL A 67 28.39 -47.84 2.32
CA VAL A 67 29.15 -48.66 3.27
C VAL A 67 29.00 -50.16 2.94
N TYR A 68 27.77 -50.61 2.63
CA TYR A 68 27.52 -51.97 2.20
C TYR A 68 28.27 -52.32 0.91
N GLN A 69 28.24 -51.48 -0.11
CA GLN A 69 28.98 -51.64 -1.35
C GLN A 69 30.48 -51.68 -1.10
N ALA A 70 31.04 -50.74 -0.35
CA ALA A 70 32.45 -50.69 0.00
C ALA A 70 32.94 -51.93 0.75
N PHE A 71 32.16 -52.42 1.71
CA PHE A 71 32.44 -53.58 2.49
C PHE A 71 32.52 -54.87 1.65
N ASN A 72 31.72 -54.97 0.60
CA ASN A 72 31.66 -56.17 -0.23
C ASN A 72 32.75 -56.23 -1.34
N ILE A 73 33.50 -55.14 -1.57
CA ILE A 73 34.58 -55.14 -2.56
C ILE A 73 35.67 -56.13 -2.21
N GLY A 74 36.03 -57.04 -3.11
CA GLY A 74 37.08 -58.04 -2.93
C GLY A 74 36.75 -59.14 -1.92
N ARG A 75 35.47 -59.29 -1.53
CA ARG A 75 35.04 -60.32 -0.58
C ARG A 75 34.35 -61.52 -1.23
N PHE A 76 33.99 -61.43 -2.52
CA PHE A 76 33.33 -62.46 -3.26
C PHE A 76 34.21 -62.87 -4.47
N GLY A 77 34.05 -64.11 -4.94
CA GLY A 77 34.81 -64.72 -6.01
C GLY A 77 35.93 -65.66 -5.54
N THR A 78 36.73 -66.18 -6.44
CA THR A 78 37.91 -66.98 -6.16
C THR A 78 39.02 -66.19 -5.48
N GLU A 79 40.01 -66.84 -4.89
CA GLU A 79 41.11 -66.18 -4.22
C GLU A 79 41.89 -65.26 -5.17
N ASP A 80 42.17 -65.72 -6.40
CA ASP A 80 42.88 -64.93 -7.43
C ASP A 80 42.08 -63.68 -7.86
N GLU A 81 40.78 -63.81 -8.10
CA GLU A 81 39.91 -62.71 -8.47
C GLU A 81 39.89 -61.66 -7.34
N ARG A 82 39.81 -62.06 -6.11
CA ARG A 82 39.81 -61.15 -4.93
C ARG A 82 41.16 -60.42 -4.80
N ILE A 83 42.29 -61.13 -4.98
CA ILE A 83 43.62 -60.53 -4.98
C ILE A 83 43.76 -59.48 -6.11
N GLU A 84 43.29 -59.80 -7.31
CA GLU A 84 43.33 -58.87 -8.44
C GLU A 84 42.51 -57.61 -8.19
N ILE A 85 41.27 -57.75 -7.69
CA ILE A 85 40.42 -56.62 -7.30
C ILE A 85 41.16 -55.73 -6.27
N LEU A 86 41.77 -56.34 -5.23
CA LEU A 86 42.46 -55.57 -4.19
C LEU A 86 43.72 -54.87 -4.74
N LYS A 87 44.49 -55.52 -5.62
CA LYS A 87 45.62 -54.90 -6.32
C LYS A 87 45.21 -53.73 -7.20
N ASN A 88 44.07 -53.85 -7.88
CA ASN A 88 43.52 -52.75 -8.70
C ASN A 88 43.07 -51.60 -7.83
N LEU A 89 42.43 -51.82 -6.70
CA LEU A 89 42.01 -50.78 -5.78
C LEU A 89 43.19 -49.98 -5.21
N LEU A 90 44.37 -50.58 -5.01
CA LEU A 90 45.58 -49.87 -4.60
C LEU A 90 46.08 -48.91 -5.65
N LYS A 91 45.89 -49.22 -6.94
CA LYS A 91 46.29 -48.35 -8.08
C LYS A 91 45.20 -47.34 -8.44
N ASN A 92 43.92 -47.76 -8.34
CA ASN A 92 42.75 -47.02 -8.71
C ASN A 92 41.71 -47.00 -7.58
N PRO A 93 41.86 -46.13 -6.57
CA PRO A 93 40.96 -46.07 -5.43
C PRO A 93 39.53 -45.75 -5.86
N LYS A 94 38.55 -46.57 -5.42
CA LYS A 94 37.13 -46.31 -5.72
C LYS A 94 36.62 -45.23 -4.78
N LYS A 95 36.07 -44.15 -5.39
CA LYS A 95 35.44 -43.05 -4.65
C LYS A 95 33.94 -43.31 -4.50
N PHE A 96 33.40 -43.03 -3.34
CA PHE A 96 31.96 -43.05 -3.05
C PHE A 96 31.47 -41.64 -2.72
N GLU A 97 30.32 -41.28 -3.32
CA GLU A 97 29.72 -39.96 -3.16
C GLU A 97 28.51 -40.07 -2.23
N ILE A 98 28.54 -39.38 -1.08
CA ILE A 98 27.39 -39.32 -0.18
C ILE A 98 26.40 -38.30 -0.77
N LYS A 99 25.13 -38.70 -0.88
CA LYS A 99 24.04 -37.88 -1.37
C LYS A 99 22.94 -37.82 -0.33
N ALA A 100 22.30 -36.65 -0.26
CA ALA A 100 21.07 -36.45 0.48
C ALA A 100 19.90 -36.39 -0.52
N THR A 101 18.77 -36.94 -0.15
CA THR A 101 17.51 -36.86 -0.94
C THR A 101 16.36 -36.52 -0.03
N CYS A 102 15.40 -35.71 -0.53
CA CYS A 102 14.14 -35.44 0.14
C CYS A 102 13.02 -35.21 -0.87
N ASP A 103 11.79 -35.29 -0.42
CA ASP A 103 10.62 -34.85 -1.19
C ASP A 103 10.50 -33.33 -1.12
N LEU A 104 10.76 -32.67 -2.27
CA LEU A 104 10.72 -31.21 -2.35
C LEU A 104 9.30 -30.65 -2.22
N SER A 105 8.25 -31.40 -2.57
CA SER A 105 6.88 -30.92 -2.38
C SER A 105 6.56 -30.77 -0.92
N LYS A 106 6.84 -31.81 -0.12
CA LYS A 106 6.64 -31.79 1.34
C LYS A 106 7.51 -30.74 2.02
N LEU A 107 8.77 -30.59 1.58
CA LEU A 107 9.66 -29.56 2.09
C LEU A 107 9.11 -28.15 1.79
N ASN A 108 8.62 -27.90 0.58
CA ASN A 108 8.05 -26.60 0.21
C ASN A 108 6.77 -26.27 0.99
N GLU A 109 5.96 -27.25 1.37
CA GLU A 109 4.81 -27.03 2.27
C GLU A 109 5.28 -26.50 3.64
N ILE A 110 6.31 -27.11 4.22
CA ILE A 110 6.90 -26.65 5.51
C ILE A 110 7.49 -25.24 5.35
N VAL A 111 8.23 -24.99 4.27
CA VAL A 111 8.83 -23.67 3.99
C VAL A 111 7.76 -22.60 3.78
N SER A 112 6.65 -22.93 3.12
CA SER A 112 5.52 -22.03 2.95
C SER A 112 4.87 -21.68 4.28
N GLU A 113 4.65 -22.67 5.15
CA GLU A 113 4.13 -22.44 6.51
C GLU A 113 5.05 -21.51 7.34
N VAL A 114 6.37 -21.71 7.24
CA VAL A 114 7.36 -20.82 7.88
C VAL A 114 7.23 -19.39 7.35
N SER A 115 7.10 -19.24 6.03
CA SER A 115 6.99 -17.94 5.38
C SER A 115 5.68 -17.21 5.74
N GLU A 116 4.56 -17.91 5.80
CA GLU A 116 3.26 -17.35 6.23
C GLU A 116 3.31 -16.81 7.66
N LYS A 117 4.11 -17.45 8.53
CA LYS A 117 4.24 -17.02 9.93
C LYS A 117 5.23 -15.89 10.15
N LEU A 118 6.26 -15.78 9.32
CA LEU A 118 7.37 -14.84 9.52
C LEU A 118 7.31 -13.63 8.60
N ASN A 119 6.75 -13.77 7.39
CA ASN A 119 6.67 -12.66 6.44
C ASN A 119 5.76 -11.56 6.99
N SER A 120 6.26 -10.35 6.92
CA SER A 120 5.52 -9.16 7.31
C SER A 120 6.01 -7.96 6.52
N ASP A 121 5.09 -7.06 6.17
CA ASP A 121 5.45 -5.77 5.63
C ASP A 121 6.00 -4.86 6.74
N PRO A 122 6.86 -3.90 6.41
CA PRO A 122 7.32 -2.90 7.36
C PRO A 122 6.14 -2.04 7.83
N ILE A 123 6.14 -1.70 9.10
CA ILE A 123 5.16 -0.76 9.68
C ILE A 123 5.92 0.50 10.06
N ASP A 124 5.62 1.62 9.39
CA ASP A 124 6.24 2.90 9.67
C ASP A 124 5.86 3.42 11.07
N GLU A 125 6.75 4.21 11.68
CA GLU A 125 6.41 4.95 12.89
C GLU A 125 5.19 5.83 12.62
N LYS A 126 4.26 5.87 13.57
CA LYS A 126 3.08 6.72 13.53
C LYS A 126 3.13 7.73 14.64
N PHE A 127 2.69 8.93 14.29
CA PHE A 127 2.53 10.02 15.21
C PHE A 127 1.06 10.11 15.63
N SER A 128 0.80 10.40 16.89
CA SER A 128 -0.53 10.79 17.37
C SER A 128 -0.44 12.02 18.26
N PHE A 129 -1.43 12.91 18.14
CA PHE A 129 -1.55 14.12 18.95
C PHE A 129 -2.88 14.08 19.69
N SER A 130 -2.81 13.97 21.01
CA SER A 130 -3.98 14.00 21.88
C SER A 130 -3.65 14.68 23.20
N ASN A 131 -4.60 15.46 23.73
CA ASN A 131 -4.43 16.19 24.99
C ASN A 131 -3.14 17.03 25.04
N ASP A 132 -2.84 17.75 23.95
CA ASP A 132 -1.64 18.58 23.77
C ASP A 132 -0.30 17.83 23.95
N LYS A 133 -0.33 16.50 23.79
CA LYS A 133 0.85 15.64 23.86
C LYS A 133 1.05 14.88 22.55
N ILE A 134 2.31 14.84 22.15
CA ILE A 134 2.79 14.03 21.04
C ILE A 134 3.13 12.63 21.55
N SER A 135 2.65 11.59 20.89
CA SER A 135 3.12 10.23 21.09
C SER A 135 3.53 9.64 19.74
N VAL A 136 4.60 8.85 19.75
CA VAL A 136 5.08 8.12 18.57
C VAL A 136 4.93 6.64 18.86
N THR A 137 4.19 5.93 18.01
CA THR A 137 4.14 4.46 18.03
C THR A 137 5.34 3.94 17.25
N GLU A 138 6.12 3.06 17.86
CA GLU A 138 7.31 2.48 17.25
C GLU A 138 6.95 1.69 15.98
N GLY A 139 7.76 1.87 14.94
CA GLY A 139 7.68 1.11 13.70
C GLY A 139 8.18 -0.33 13.87
N LYS A 140 7.91 -1.16 12.89
CA LYS A 140 8.42 -2.54 12.83
C LYS A 140 9.05 -2.81 11.47
N VAL A 141 10.18 -3.48 11.46
CA VAL A 141 10.82 -3.93 10.21
C VAL A 141 9.94 -4.95 9.48
N GLY A 142 9.96 -4.90 8.17
CA GLY A 142 9.42 -5.96 7.32
C GLY A 142 10.39 -7.13 7.26
N VAL A 143 9.85 -8.34 7.20
CA VAL A 143 10.60 -9.59 7.10
C VAL A 143 10.14 -10.36 5.88
N LYS A 144 11.06 -10.80 5.03
CA LYS A 144 10.77 -11.67 3.89
C LYS A 144 11.69 -12.88 3.91
N VAL A 145 11.15 -14.05 4.21
CA VAL A 145 11.89 -15.33 4.27
C VAL A 145 12.44 -15.67 2.88
N GLU A 146 13.71 -16.09 2.83
CA GLU A 146 14.40 -16.50 1.61
C GLU A 146 14.24 -18.03 1.42
N ASN A 147 13.07 -18.43 0.95
CA ASN A 147 12.65 -19.82 0.83
C ASN A 147 13.66 -20.70 0.08
N GLU A 148 14.23 -20.17 -1.01
CA GLU A 148 15.20 -20.90 -1.83
C GLU A 148 16.44 -21.30 -1.01
N LYS A 149 16.92 -20.44 -0.13
CA LYS A 149 18.08 -20.74 0.73
C LYS A 149 17.78 -21.83 1.76
N ILE A 150 16.52 -21.94 2.23
CA ILE A 150 16.11 -23.05 3.10
C ILE A 150 16.13 -24.35 2.28
N VAL A 151 15.53 -24.35 1.10
CA VAL A 151 15.51 -25.53 0.20
C VAL A 151 16.92 -25.95 -0.20
N ASP A 152 17.81 -25.00 -0.47
CA ASP A 152 19.19 -25.29 -0.86
C ASP A 152 20.01 -25.94 0.25
N ASN A 153 19.69 -25.69 1.53
CA ASN A 153 20.29 -26.45 2.63
C ASN A 153 20.10 -27.96 2.46
N PHE A 154 18.93 -28.40 1.93
CA PHE A 154 18.64 -29.83 1.73
C PHE A 154 19.21 -30.40 0.43
N LYS A 155 19.76 -29.55 -0.44
CA LYS A 155 20.46 -29.97 -1.67
C LYS A 155 21.97 -30.09 -1.47
N THR A 156 22.50 -29.76 -0.30
CA THR A 156 23.94 -29.79 0.02
C THR A 156 24.27 -30.93 0.95
N VAL A 157 25.53 -31.35 0.98
CA VAL A 157 26.03 -32.34 1.95
C VAL A 157 27.27 -31.77 2.64
N PRO A 158 27.30 -31.70 3.99
CA PRO A 158 26.26 -32.13 4.92
C PRO A 158 25.04 -31.20 4.95
N VAL A 159 23.86 -31.76 5.14
CA VAL A 159 22.64 -31.00 5.42
C VAL A 159 22.71 -30.51 6.86
N LYS A 160 22.45 -29.22 7.08
CA LYS A 160 22.36 -28.65 8.43
C LYS A 160 21.01 -29.01 9.05
N PHE A 161 21.01 -29.77 10.12
CA PHE A 161 19.80 -30.12 10.87
C PHE A 161 19.27 -28.94 11.71
N ASP A 162 20.17 -28.13 12.27
CA ASP A 162 19.82 -26.84 12.87
C ASP A 162 20.17 -25.74 11.88
N PHE A 163 19.16 -25.05 11.36
CA PHE A 163 19.31 -24.07 10.30
C PHE A 163 18.64 -22.77 10.68
N GLN A 164 19.42 -21.69 10.64
CA GLN A 164 18.89 -20.34 10.82
C GLN A 164 18.12 -19.93 9.57
N ILE A 165 16.85 -19.54 9.74
CA ILE A 165 15.98 -19.12 8.65
C ILE A 165 16.51 -17.80 8.05
N PRO A 166 17.00 -17.81 6.80
CA PRO A 166 17.45 -16.59 6.15
C PRO A 166 16.26 -15.73 5.75
N ALA A 167 16.36 -14.42 5.94
CA ALA A 167 15.34 -13.49 5.51
C ALA A 167 15.96 -12.13 5.14
N THR A 168 15.37 -11.47 4.18
CA THR A 168 15.61 -10.08 3.86
C THR A 168 14.81 -9.20 4.81
N ILE A 169 15.47 -8.19 5.39
CA ILE A 169 14.84 -7.21 6.27
C ILE A 169 14.60 -5.93 5.47
N THR A 170 13.38 -5.40 5.56
CA THR A 170 13.02 -4.09 5.01
C THR A 170 12.84 -3.11 6.16
N GLU A 171 13.63 -2.04 6.17
CA GLU A 171 13.51 -1.00 7.17
C GLU A 171 12.18 -0.24 7.03
N TYR A 172 11.67 0.26 8.14
CA TYR A 172 10.51 1.14 8.19
C TYR A 172 10.93 2.60 8.20
N LYS A 173 10.01 3.50 7.80
CA LYS A 173 10.23 4.94 7.86
C LYS A 173 10.20 5.40 9.31
N LYS A 174 11.31 5.98 9.77
CA LYS A 174 11.44 6.57 11.10
C LYS A 174 11.02 8.04 11.07
N ILE A 175 10.40 8.47 12.15
CA ILE A 175 10.08 9.88 12.38
C ILE A 175 11.25 10.50 13.16
N ASP A 176 11.77 11.64 12.69
CA ASP A 176 12.78 12.37 13.45
C ASP A 176 12.14 12.98 14.72
N LYS A 177 12.35 12.32 15.85
CA LYS A 177 11.79 12.73 17.15
C LYS A 177 12.32 14.08 17.61
N THR A 178 13.50 14.50 17.13
CA THR A 178 14.06 15.81 17.49
C THR A 178 13.31 16.93 16.79
N LEU A 179 12.91 16.72 15.53
CA LEU A 179 12.06 17.66 14.79
C LEU A 179 10.64 17.72 15.39
N LEU A 180 10.09 16.58 15.84
CA LEU A 180 8.76 16.56 16.48
C LEU A 180 8.69 17.39 17.78
N SER A 181 9.78 17.52 18.49
CA SER A 181 9.83 18.35 19.70
C SER A 181 9.54 19.84 19.44
N SER A 182 9.67 20.29 18.18
CA SER A 182 9.31 21.65 17.76
C SER A 182 7.82 21.89 17.57
N ILE A 183 7.00 20.81 17.51
CA ILE A 183 5.54 20.94 17.34
C ILE A 183 4.91 21.35 18.67
N LYS A 184 4.38 22.57 18.71
CA LYS A 184 3.83 23.19 19.93
C LYS A 184 2.32 23.37 19.88
N GLY A 185 1.70 23.31 18.68
CA GLY A 185 0.27 23.49 18.57
C GLY A 185 -0.23 23.61 17.13
N VAL A 186 -1.46 24.09 16.98
CA VAL A 186 -2.12 24.28 15.70
C VAL A 186 -1.65 25.58 15.05
N ILE A 187 -1.11 25.51 13.84
CA ILE A 187 -0.67 26.66 13.05
C ILE A 187 -1.67 27.08 11.96
N GLY A 188 -2.70 26.27 11.72
CA GLY A 188 -3.80 26.57 10.82
C GLY A 188 -4.86 25.47 10.84
N GLU A 189 -6.13 25.87 10.69
CA GLU A 189 -7.23 24.92 10.64
C GLU A 189 -8.34 25.37 9.68
N ALA A 190 -9.07 24.38 9.14
CA ALA A 190 -10.26 24.62 8.34
C ALA A 190 -11.29 23.52 8.58
N THR A 191 -12.57 23.92 8.52
CA THR A 191 -13.71 23.01 8.67
C THR A 191 -14.69 23.20 7.53
N THR A 192 -15.21 22.11 6.97
CA THR A 192 -16.35 22.12 6.04
C THR A 192 -17.44 21.18 6.52
N LYS A 193 -18.69 21.53 6.20
CA LYS A 193 -19.88 20.73 6.56
C LYS A 193 -20.32 19.84 5.43
N PHE A 194 -20.92 18.71 5.75
CA PHE A 194 -21.51 17.78 4.80
C PHE A 194 -22.81 17.17 5.34
N ASP A 195 -23.72 16.87 4.42
CA ASP A 195 -25.02 16.27 4.75
C ASP A 195 -24.89 14.78 5.09
N ASN A 196 -25.89 14.26 5.80
CA ASN A 196 -25.94 12.85 6.17
C ASN A 196 -26.27 11.94 4.99
N GLN A 197 -25.22 11.60 4.21
CA GLN A 197 -25.26 10.64 3.10
C GLN A 197 -24.29 9.49 3.43
N PRO A 198 -24.78 8.31 3.85
CA PRO A 198 -23.93 7.26 4.44
C PRO A 198 -22.69 6.86 3.62
N ASN A 199 -22.85 6.65 2.31
CA ASN A 199 -21.73 6.28 1.44
C ASN A 199 -20.70 7.41 1.28
N ARG A 200 -21.20 8.63 1.09
CA ARG A 200 -20.35 9.83 0.96
C ARG A 200 -19.61 10.11 2.28
N ASN A 201 -20.31 9.98 3.40
CA ASN A 201 -19.70 10.15 4.73
C ASN A 201 -18.62 9.11 5.01
N ASN A 202 -18.84 7.85 4.58
CA ASN A 202 -17.81 6.82 4.62
C ASN A 202 -16.57 7.21 3.80
N ASN A 203 -16.76 7.68 2.57
CA ASN A 203 -15.65 8.08 1.69
C ASN A 203 -14.86 9.26 2.27
N ILE A 204 -15.53 10.26 2.85
CA ILE A 204 -14.88 11.37 3.54
C ILE A 204 -14.03 10.86 4.71
N LYS A 205 -14.56 9.94 5.53
CA LYS A 205 -13.80 9.35 6.65
C LYS A 205 -12.59 8.56 6.17
N VAL A 206 -12.76 7.73 5.14
CA VAL A 206 -11.66 6.92 4.58
C VAL A 206 -10.57 7.82 4.03
N ALA A 207 -10.92 8.80 3.19
CA ALA A 207 -9.95 9.71 2.58
C ALA A 207 -9.24 10.59 3.60
N ALA A 208 -9.97 11.14 4.58
CA ALA A 208 -9.39 11.93 5.66
C ALA A 208 -8.44 11.09 6.53
N GLY A 209 -8.81 9.83 6.81
CA GLY A 209 -7.98 8.90 7.58
C GLY A 209 -6.67 8.52 6.87
N LYS A 210 -6.64 8.51 5.53
CA LYS A 210 -5.41 8.21 4.76
C LYS A 210 -4.33 9.27 4.92
N VAL A 211 -4.72 10.52 5.14
CA VAL A 211 -3.80 11.67 5.29
C VAL A 211 -3.70 12.15 6.74
N ASN A 212 -4.39 11.48 7.66
CA ASN A 212 -4.33 11.81 9.09
C ASN A 212 -2.99 11.41 9.69
N GLU A 213 -2.50 12.21 10.64
CA GLU A 213 -1.24 11.99 11.35
C GLU A 213 -0.01 11.89 10.41
N PHE A 214 -0.07 12.58 9.25
CA PHE A 214 1.02 12.59 8.29
C PHE A 214 2.01 13.71 8.60
N VAL A 215 3.29 13.33 8.79
CA VAL A 215 4.39 14.26 9.05
C VAL A 215 5.04 14.67 7.72
N VAL A 216 5.17 15.98 7.50
CA VAL A 216 5.89 16.56 6.36
C VAL A 216 7.09 17.32 6.86
N ASN A 217 8.29 16.79 6.59
CA ASN A 217 9.54 17.36 7.06
C ASN A 217 9.90 18.69 6.35
N PRO A 218 10.83 19.50 6.90
CA PRO A 218 11.34 20.69 6.22
C PRO A 218 11.76 20.41 4.78
N GLY A 219 11.27 21.22 3.83
CA GLY A 219 11.56 21.11 2.41
C GLY A 219 10.84 19.97 1.67
N GLU A 220 10.17 19.06 2.37
CA GLU A 220 9.42 17.94 1.78
C GLU A 220 8.15 18.42 1.08
N THR A 221 7.80 17.75 -0.02
CA THR A 221 6.55 18.00 -0.76
C THR A 221 5.58 16.85 -0.52
N PHE A 222 4.39 17.18 -0.03
CA PHE A 222 3.27 16.27 0.13
C PHE A 222 2.42 16.23 -1.15
N SER A 223 1.89 15.05 -1.48
CA SER A 223 0.94 14.81 -2.56
C SER A 223 -0.29 14.10 -2.01
N PHE A 224 -1.45 14.73 -2.10
CA PHE A 224 -2.72 14.15 -1.65
C PHE A 224 -3.06 12.87 -2.39
N SER A 225 -2.86 12.83 -3.72
CA SER A 225 -3.09 11.66 -4.56
C SER A 225 -2.22 10.47 -4.14
N LYS A 226 -0.94 10.72 -3.86
CA LYS A 226 0.01 9.67 -3.46
C LYS A 226 -0.40 9.04 -2.13
N GLU A 227 -0.75 9.85 -1.14
CA GLU A 227 -1.10 9.35 0.20
C GLU A 227 -2.51 8.73 0.23
N LEU A 228 -3.42 9.20 -0.63
CA LEU A 228 -4.73 8.61 -0.80
C LEU A 228 -4.64 7.17 -1.33
N GLY A 229 -3.73 6.93 -2.28
CA GLY A 229 -3.55 5.65 -2.95
C GLY A 229 -4.75 5.27 -3.83
N GLU A 230 -4.94 3.99 -4.05
CA GLU A 230 -6.02 3.48 -4.90
C GLU A 230 -7.41 3.81 -4.31
N VAL A 231 -8.27 4.37 -5.16
CA VAL A 231 -9.68 4.67 -4.83
C VAL A 231 -10.58 3.60 -5.42
N SER A 232 -10.83 2.53 -4.67
CA SER A 232 -11.63 1.38 -5.10
C SER A 232 -12.53 0.85 -3.99
N LYS A 233 -13.44 -0.09 -4.32
CA LYS A 233 -14.23 -0.81 -3.30
C LYS A 233 -13.35 -1.60 -2.35
N ASN A 234 -12.25 -2.16 -2.85
CA ASN A 234 -11.32 -2.98 -2.05
C ASN A 234 -10.57 -2.14 -1.00
N THR A 235 -10.41 -0.84 -1.24
CA THR A 235 -9.80 0.11 -0.31
C THR A 235 -10.81 0.85 0.57
N GLY A 236 -12.07 0.37 0.60
CA GLY A 236 -13.12 0.83 1.53
C GLY A 236 -13.99 1.97 0.99
N TYR A 237 -13.81 2.42 -0.25
CA TYR A 237 -14.66 3.45 -0.83
C TYR A 237 -15.99 2.89 -1.38
N LYS A 238 -17.02 3.71 -1.38
CA LYS A 238 -18.39 3.36 -1.79
C LYS A 238 -18.85 4.28 -2.93
N PRO A 239 -19.83 3.82 -3.75
CA PRO A 239 -20.49 4.69 -4.72
C PRO A 239 -21.22 5.84 -4.02
N ALA A 240 -20.98 7.07 -4.46
CA ALA A 240 -21.67 8.27 -4.00
C ALA A 240 -21.63 9.34 -5.07
N GLY A 241 -22.50 10.35 -4.96
CA GLY A 241 -22.58 11.42 -5.93
C GLY A 241 -21.25 12.18 -6.10
N THR A 242 -20.78 12.23 -7.33
CA THR A 242 -19.61 12.99 -7.77
C THR A 242 -19.93 13.83 -8.99
N PHE A 243 -19.17 14.90 -9.22
CA PHE A 243 -19.31 15.72 -10.42
C PHE A 243 -18.43 15.14 -11.53
N LEU A 244 -19.07 14.63 -12.58
CA LEU A 244 -18.39 14.15 -13.80
C LEU A 244 -19.07 14.76 -15.03
N ASN A 245 -18.29 15.40 -15.92
CA ASN A 245 -18.78 16.03 -17.14
C ASN A 245 -20.01 16.94 -16.90
N ASN A 246 -19.94 17.78 -15.85
CA ASN A 246 -21.01 18.69 -15.44
C ASN A 246 -22.34 17.98 -15.08
N LYS A 247 -22.30 16.71 -14.67
CA LYS A 247 -23.44 15.95 -14.13
C LYS A 247 -23.08 15.37 -12.78
N VAL A 248 -24.08 15.21 -11.92
CA VAL A 248 -23.91 14.41 -10.71
C VAL A 248 -24.15 12.95 -11.09
N VAL A 249 -23.16 12.13 -10.92
CA VAL A 249 -23.23 10.68 -11.15
C VAL A 249 -22.71 9.95 -9.93
N ASP A 250 -23.24 8.75 -9.67
CA ASP A 250 -22.69 7.89 -8.63
C ASP A 250 -21.39 7.26 -9.13
N SER A 251 -20.33 7.56 -8.43
CA SER A 251 -18.99 7.02 -8.68
C SER A 251 -18.31 6.63 -7.38
N ILE A 252 -17.37 5.69 -7.44
CA ILE A 252 -16.55 5.32 -6.28
C ILE A 252 -15.76 6.55 -5.82
N GLY A 253 -15.76 6.83 -4.52
CA GLY A 253 -14.99 7.94 -3.94
C GLY A 253 -15.70 9.30 -3.94
N GLY A 254 -17.01 9.38 -4.27
CA GLY A 254 -17.76 10.63 -4.13
C GLY A 254 -17.61 11.21 -2.71
N GLY A 255 -17.13 12.47 -2.60
CA GLY A 255 -16.79 13.15 -1.35
C GLY A 255 -15.30 13.47 -1.16
N ILE A 256 -14.39 12.80 -1.87
CA ILE A 256 -12.92 13.00 -1.75
C ILE A 256 -12.51 14.45 -2.04
N CYS A 257 -13.11 15.09 -3.05
CA CYS A 257 -12.83 16.49 -3.36
C CYS A 257 -13.18 17.47 -2.22
N GLN A 258 -14.10 17.13 -1.32
CA GLN A 258 -14.32 17.92 -0.12
C GLN A 258 -13.16 17.75 0.87
N VAL A 259 -12.56 16.57 0.93
CA VAL A 259 -11.39 16.31 1.79
C VAL A 259 -10.20 17.14 1.30
N SER A 260 -9.87 17.09 0.00
CA SER A 260 -8.79 17.91 -0.57
C SER A 260 -9.04 19.41 -0.42
N SER A 261 -10.28 19.87 -0.60
CA SER A 261 -10.62 21.30 -0.45
C SER A 261 -10.53 21.79 1.00
N THR A 262 -10.93 20.97 1.96
CA THR A 262 -10.81 21.34 3.38
C THR A 262 -9.34 21.36 3.80
N LEU A 263 -8.56 20.38 3.36
CA LEU A 263 -7.12 20.34 3.58
C LEU A 263 -6.43 21.57 2.96
N TYR A 264 -6.74 21.90 1.70
CA TYR A 264 -6.21 23.10 1.02
C TYR A 264 -6.39 24.37 1.85
N GLN A 265 -7.59 24.61 2.38
CA GLN A 265 -7.85 25.80 3.21
C GLN A 265 -7.02 25.80 4.50
N ALA A 266 -6.85 24.64 5.15
CA ALA A 266 -6.00 24.50 6.34
C ALA A 266 -4.53 24.80 6.01
N LEU A 267 -4.03 24.26 4.88
CA LEU A 267 -2.66 24.49 4.42
C LEU A 267 -2.37 25.97 4.11
N VAL A 268 -3.30 26.66 3.44
CA VAL A 268 -3.15 28.11 3.14
C VAL A 268 -3.17 28.92 4.44
N LYS A 269 -4.05 28.59 5.39
CA LYS A 269 -4.07 29.26 6.70
C LYS A 269 -2.80 29.00 7.52
N SER A 270 -2.13 27.87 7.28
CA SER A 270 -0.84 27.54 7.88
C SER A 270 0.34 28.23 7.18
N ASP A 271 0.09 29.01 6.15
CA ASP A 271 1.09 29.67 5.29
C ASP A 271 2.07 28.71 4.60
N LEU A 272 1.65 27.49 4.34
CA LEU A 272 2.42 26.51 3.58
C LEU A 272 2.41 26.85 2.09
N GLU A 273 3.46 26.43 1.36
CA GLU A 273 3.60 26.69 -0.06
C GLU A 273 2.75 25.69 -0.88
N ILE A 274 1.71 26.18 -1.53
CA ILE A 274 0.90 25.34 -2.43
C ILE A 274 1.66 25.18 -3.74
N VAL A 275 1.97 23.93 -4.10
CA VAL A 275 2.71 23.57 -5.32
C VAL A 275 1.75 23.24 -6.45
N GLU A 276 0.63 22.56 -6.14
CA GLU A 276 -0.40 22.23 -7.13
C GLU A 276 -1.78 22.34 -6.50
N ARG A 277 -2.66 23.03 -7.20
CA ARG A 277 -4.08 23.11 -6.89
C ARG A 277 -4.86 23.34 -8.17
N ASN A 278 -5.94 22.60 -8.38
CA ASN A 278 -6.85 22.77 -9.50
C ASN A 278 -8.25 23.13 -9.01
N GLN A 279 -8.94 24.06 -9.69
CA GLN A 279 -10.33 24.37 -9.40
C GLN A 279 -11.27 23.31 -9.96
N HIS A 280 -12.46 23.16 -9.39
CA HIS A 280 -13.52 22.37 -10.01
C HIS A 280 -14.05 23.05 -11.28
N SER A 281 -14.62 22.26 -12.19
CA SER A 281 -15.31 22.79 -13.38
C SER A 281 -16.60 23.57 -13.05
N MET A 282 -17.21 23.26 -11.89
CA MET A 282 -18.42 23.90 -11.36
C MET A 282 -18.22 24.28 -9.89
N ARG A 283 -18.96 25.31 -9.45
CA ARG A 283 -18.97 25.70 -8.04
C ARG A 283 -19.44 24.55 -7.16
N VAL A 284 -18.67 24.24 -6.13
CA VAL A 284 -19.01 23.25 -5.10
C VAL A 284 -19.70 23.92 -3.90
N PRO A 285 -20.66 23.24 -3.22
CA PRO A 285 -21.46 23.88 -2.17
C PRO A 285 -20.75 24.00 -0.82
N TYR A 286 -19.69 23.22 -0.57
CA TYR A 286 -19.05 23.10 0.73
C TYR A 286 -17.92 24.12 0.98
N CYS A 287 -17.56 24.94 -0.01
CA CYS A 287 -16.61 26.04 0.18
C CYS A 287 -16.94 27.24 -0.71
N THR A 288 -16.31 28.38 -0.41
CA THR A 288 -16.45 29.60 -1.19
C THR A 288 -15.63 29.53 -2.49
N ILE A 289 -15.98 30.40 -3.46
CA ILE A 289 -15.30 30.50 -4.76
C ILE A 289 -13.80 30.75 -4.54
N GLY A 290 -12.97 29.98 -5.24
CA GLY A 290 -11.51 30.12 -5.17
C GLY A 290 -10.84 29.41 -4.00
N LEU A 291 -11.60 28.75 -3.11
CA LEU A 291 -11.08 28.03 -1.96
C LEU A 291 -11.32 26.51 -2.03
N ASP A 292 -11.73 26.01 -3.20
CA ASP A 292 -11.80 24.57 -3.49
C ASP A 292 -10.48 24.05 -4.07
N ALA A 293 -10.25 22.76 -3.94
CA ALA A 293 -9.16 22.02 -4.59
C ALA A 293 -9.71 20.71 -5.13
N MET A 294 -9.72 20.57 -6.46
CA MET A 294 -10.19 19.37 -7.13
C MET A 294 -9.13 18.26 -7.02
N TYR A 295 -9.59 17.07 -6.72
CA TYR A 295 -8.82 15.82 -6.90
C TYR A 295 -9.45 15.02 -8.05
N TYR A 296 -8.62 14.58 -8.98
CA TYR A 296 -9.01 13.64 -10.02
C TYR A 296 -7.82 12.75 -10.35
N ASP A 297 -7.97 11.45 -10.14
CA ASP A 297 -6.89 10.48 -10.22
C ASP A 297 -6.10 10.59 -11.53
N GLY A 298 -4.76 10.68 -11.40
CA GLY A 298 -3.83 10.84 -12.52
C GLY A 298 -3.90 12.19 -13.28
N GLN A 299 -4.83 13.12 -12.93
CA GLN A 299 -5.01 14.38 -13.67
C GLN A 299 -4.93 15.64 -12.80
N SER A 300 -5.39 15.59 -11.55
CA SER A 300 -5.41 16.76 -10.66
C SER A 300 -5.10 16.34 -9.24
N ASP A 301 -4.14 17.00 -8.64
CA ASP A 301 -3.68 16.73 -7.28
C ASP A 301 -3.69 18.01 -6.43
N LEU A 302 -3.64 17.83 -5.11
CA LEU A 302 -3.30 18.87 -4.17
C LEU A 302 -1.91 18.58 -3.63
N LYS A 303 -0.94 19.46 -3.98
CA LYS A 303 0.43 19.36 -3.48
C LYS A 303 0.83 20.61 -2.73
N PHE A 304 1.55 20.43 -1.65
CA PHE A 304 2.18 21.53 -0.94
C PHE A 304 3.59 21.15 -0.51
N ARG A 305 4.43 22.16 -0.33
CA ARG A 305 5.78 22.01 0.23
C ARG A 305 5.84 22.66 1.60
N ASN A 306 6.44 21.95 2.55
CA ASN A 306 6.78 22.54 3.83
C ASN A 306 7.98 23.47 3.67
N LYS A 307 7.73 24.79 3.65
CA LYS A 307 8.77 25.80 3.51
C LYS A 307 9.45 26.21 4.84
N PHE A 308 8.92 25.67 5.96
CA PHE A 308 9.46 25.96 7.28
C PHE A 308 10.71 25.13 7.59
N ASP A 309 11.45 25.52 8.59
CA ASP A 309 12.60 24.80 9.15
C ASP A 309 12.20 23.81 10.28
N PHE A 310 10.90 23.60 10.46
CA PHE A 310 10.30 22.63 11.39
C PHE A 310 9.30 21.74 10.66
N PRO A 311 9.05 20.51 11.14
CA PRO A 311 8.06 19.63 10.56
C PRO A 311 6.65 20.16 10.79
N VAL A 312 5.73 19.81 9.88
CA VAL A 312 4.30 20.03 10.08
C VAL A 312 3.57 18.69 10.07
N VAL A 313 2.48 18.61 10.83
CA VAL A 313 1.66 17.40 10.90
C VAL A 313 0.25 17.72 10.47
N ILE A 314 -0.26 16.92 9.52
CA ILE A 314 -1.65 16.97 9.11
C ILE A 314 -2.47 16.11 10.07
N THR A 315 -3.51 16.69 10.69
CA THR A 315 -4.48 15.93 11.49
C THR A 315 -5.89 16.18 10.96
N SER A 316 -6.74 15.16 11.01
CA SER A 316 -8.11 15.21 10.52
C SER A 316 -9.12 14.72 11.55
N TYR A 317 -10.27 15.37 11.59
CA TYR A 317 -11.39 15.02 12.48
C TYR A 317 -12.69 15.00 11.68
N VAL A 318 -13.39 13.88 11.73
CA VAL A 318 -14.68 13.72 11.04
C VAL A 318 -15.74 13.37 12.07
N SER A 319 -16.62 14.31 12.39
CA SER A 319 -17.67 14.14 13.40
C SER A 319 -18.89 15.00 13.09
N LYS A 320 -20.08 14.48 13.38
CA LYS A 320 -21.37 15.21 13.34
C LYS A 320 -21.63 16.01 12.05
N GLY A 321 -21.22 15.49 10.88
CA GLY A 321 -21.39 16.19 9.59
C GLY A 321 -20.35 17.29 9.32
N GLU A 322 -19.26 17.30 10.07
CA GLU A 322 -18.15 18.24 9.89
C GLU A 322 -16.84 17.47 9.63
N LEU A 323 -16.06 17.99 8.70
CA LEU A 323 -14.70 17.60 8.41
C LEU A 323 -13.78 18.76 8.78
N THR A 324 -12.86 18.53 9.71
CA THR A 324 -11.86 19.52 10.14
C THR A 324 -10.47 18.98 9.87
N PHE A 325 -9.63 19.79 9.26
CA PHE A 325 -8.18 19.60 9.23
C PHE A 325 -7.50 20.60 10.13
N LYS A 326 -6.54 20.13 10.94
CA LYS A 326 -5.61 20.97 11.69
C LYS A 326 -4.20 20.65 11.24
N ILE A 327 -3.41 21.67 11.01
CA ILE A 327 -1.99 21.57 10.74
C ILE A 327 -1.25 21.95 12.02
N LEU A 328 -0.47 21.00 12.54
CA LEU A 328 0.34 21.23 13.75
C LEU A 328 1.74 21.66 13.32
N GLY A 329 2.38 22.50 14.13
CA GLY A 329 3.73 22.99 13.87
C GLY A 329 4.27 23.80 15.05
N ASP A 330 5.34 24.55 14.81
CA ASP A 330 5.92 25.46 15.80
C ASP A 330 5.14 26.78 15.86
N THR A 331 4.29 26.93 16.87
CA THR A 331 3.48 28.13 17.07
C THR A 331 4.28 29.36 17.46
N ASP A 332 5.52 29.22 17.93
CA ASP A 332 6.38 30.37 18.21
C ASP A 332 6.94 30.99 16.94
N LYS A 333 7.24 30.14 15.93
CA LYS A 333 7.73 30.58 14.62
C LYS A 333 6.60 31.02 13.69
N LYS A 334 5.48 30.28 13.68
CA LYS A 334 4.26 30.67 12.96
C LYS A 334 3.22 31.16 13.97
N ASN A 335 3.41 32.40 14.48
CA ASN A 335 2.65 33.04 15.55
C ASN A 335 1.64 34.10 15.04
N TYR A 336 1.16 33.95 13.83
CA TYR A 336 0.22 34.86 13.18
C TYR A 336 -0.92 34.11 12.48
N ASP A 337 -2.08 34.74 12.37
CA ASP A 337 -3.23 34.19 11.71
C ASP A 337 -3.32 34.64 10.24
N ILE A 338 -3.87 33.74 9.42
CA ILE A 338 -4.21 34.05 8.02
C ILE A 338 -5.71 33.95 7.82
N LYS A 339 -6.31 35.04 7.44
CA LYS A 339 -7.71 35.14 7.01
C LYS A 339 -7.83 34.80 5.54
N LEU A 340 -8.80 33.95 5.20
CA LEU A 340 -9.18 33.64 3.81
C LEU A 340 -10.49 34.35 3.49
N PHE A 341 -10.57 34.96 2.32
CA PHE A 341 -11.81 35.56 1.85
C PHE A 341 -11.86 35.57 0.30
N THR A 342 -13.03 35.80 -0.22
CA THR A 342 -13.30 35.89 -1.68
C THR A 342 -13.84 37.29 -2.02
N SER A 343 -13.37 37.84 -3.11
CA SER A 343 -13.85 39.14 -3.67
C SER A 343 -14.19 39.00 -5.15
N ASP A 344 -14.80 40.03 -5.70
CA ASP A 344 -15.15 40.17 -7.13
C ASP A 344 -16.01 39.00 -7.64
N VAL A 345 -16.88 38.47 -6.76
CA VAL A 345 -17.76 37.37 -7.11
C VAL A 345 -18.87 37.84 -8.02
N SER A 346 -18.93 37.27 -9.21
CA SER A 346 -20.02 37.53 -10.15
C SER A 346 -20.62 36.23 -10.66
N ARG A 347 -21.95 36.24 -10.77
CA ARG A 347 -22.73 35.14 -11.33
C ARG A 347 -22.83 35.30 -12.85
N ILE A 348 -22.60 34.20 -13.57
CA ILE A 348 -22.71 34.15 -15.03
C ILE A 348 -24.03 33.47 -15.38
N ALA A 349 -24.83 34.11 -16.21
CA ALA A 349 -26.14 33.60 -16.60
C ALA A 349 -26.02 32.19 -17.23
N MET A 350 -26.95 31.34 -16.87
CA MET A 350 -27.08 30.00 -17.44
C MET A 350 -27.68 30.13 -18.85
N PRO A 351 -27.03 29.67 -19.92
CA PRO A 351 -27.61 29.63 -21.25
C PRO A 351 -28.81 28.69 -21.31
N ILE A 352 -29.86 29.07 -22.04
CA ILE A 352 -31.04 28.25 -22.27
C ILE A 352 -31.09 27.90 -23.75
N GLU A 353 -31.18 26.62 -24.07
CA GLU A 353 -31.43 26.09 -25.41
C GLU A 353 -32.88 25.60 -25.47
N GLU A 354 -33.67 26.14 -26.41
CA GLU A 354 -35.05 25.72 -26.60
C GLU A 354 -35.17 24.81 -27.83
N ILE A 355 -35.77 23.64 -27.62
CA ILE A 355 -36.05 22.66 -28.68
C ILE A 355 -37.56 22.59 -28.87
N LYS A 356 -38.06 22.86 -30.08
CA LYS A 356 -39.47 22.74 -30.41
C LYS A 356 -39.91 21.29 -30.38
N ASP A 357 -41.03 20.99 -29.69
CA ASP A 357 -41.60 19.63 -29.60
C ASP A 357 -43.07 19.65 -30.07
N PRO A 358 -43.37 19.03 -31.23
CA PRO A 358 -44.75 19.00 -31.80
C PRO A 358 -45.70 18.10 -31.04
N ASN A 359 -45.21 17.30 -30.10
CA ASN A 359 -46.04 16.44 -29.27
C ASN A 359 -46.51 17.09 -27.96
N LEU A 360 -45.90 18.23 -27.60
CA LEU A 360 -46.30 19.01 -26.41
C LEU A 360 -47.29 20.10 -26.81
N PRO A 361 -48.30 20.36 -25.96
CA PRO A 361 -49.21 21.49 -26.17
C PRO A 361 -48.47 22.81 -26.34
N GLU A 362 -48.98 23.71 -27.19
CA GLU A 362 -48.39 25.01 -27.45
C GLU A 362 -48.13 25.79 -26.15
N GLY A 363 -46.91 26.33 -26.01
CA GLY A 363 -46.47 27.06 -24.82
C GLY A 363 -46.04 26.21 -23.63
N LYS A 364 -46.29 24.88 -23.62
CA LYS A 364 -45.80 24.01 -22.54
C LYS A 364 -44.29 23.87 -22.59
N ARG A 365 -43.63 24.10 -21.47
CA ARG A 365 -42.16 24.02 -21.32
C ARG A 365 -41.78 22.84 -20.43
N VAL A 366 -40.85 22.02 -20.90
CA VAL A 366 -40.34 20.85 -20.15
C VAL A 366 -38.81 20.88 -20.13
N VAL A 367 -38.23 20.98 -18.95
CA VAL A 367 -36.75 20.92 -18.79
C VAL A 367 -36.31 19.48 -19.00
N VAL A 368 -35.54 19.22 -20.05
CA VAL A 368 -35.00 17.88 -20.37
C VAL A 368 -33.56 17.74 -19.92
N GLU A 369 -32.79 18.82 -19.84
CA GLU A 369 -31.48 18.85 -19.24
C GLU A 369 -31.36 20.09 -18.33
N LYS A 370 -31.12 19.85 -17.04
CA LYS A 370 -30.97 20.91 -16.05
C LYS A 370 -29.59 21.58 -16.21
N GLY A 371 -29.61 22.91 -16.39
CA GLY A 371 -28.42 23.73 -16.40
C GLY A 371 -28.07 24.33 -15.04
N PHE A 372 -26.94 25.01 -14.99
CA PHE A 372 -26.47 25.71 -13.79
C PHE A 372 -25.82 27.04 -14.20
N PRO A 373 -25.94 28.09 -13.38
CA PRO A 373 -25.19 29.33 -13.61
C PRO A 373 -23.70 29.12 -13.42
N GLY A 374 -22.91 29.85 -14.17
CA GLY A 374 -21.48 29.96 -13.95
C GLY A 374 -21.17 31.00 -12.87
N TRP A 375 -19.92 31.01 -12.45
CA TRP A 375 -19.40 31.93 -11.46
C TRP A 375 -17.96 32.30 -11.79
N ARG A 376 -17.52 33.46 -11.38
CA ARG A 376 -16.13 33.86 -11.29
C ARG A 376 -15.88 34.62 -10.01
N GLY A 377 -14.64 34.62 -9.54
CA GLY A 377 -14.24 35.40 -8.37
C GLY A 377 -12.78 35.14 -8.03
N SER A 378 -12.25 35.98 -7.19
CA SER A 378 -10.87 35.92 -6.75
C SER A 378 -10.81 35.60 -5.25
N SER A 379 -9.95 34.68 -4.85
CA SER A 379 -9.68 34.37 -3.44
C SER A 379 -8.36 34.97 -2.99
N TYR A 380 -8.31 35.37 -1.73
CA TYR A 380 -7.18 36.06 -1.12
C TYR A 380 -6.84 35.44 0.23
N LYS A 381 -5.55 35.49 0.58
CA LYS A 381 -5.08 35.34 1.95
C LYS A 381 -4.62 36.69 2.48
N GLN A 382 -4.87 36.93 3.75
CA GLN A 382 -4.44 38.15 4.43
C GLN A 382 -3.89 37.81 5.80
N LYS A 383 -2.63 38.11 6.04
CA LYS A 383 -2.03 38.12 7.35
C LYS A 383 -2.43 39.40 8.06
N GLU A 384 -2.56 39.36 9.37
CA GLU A 384 -2.92 40.52 10.17
C GLU A 384 -2.00 41.71 9.87
N ASN A 385 -2.62 42.91 9.65
CA ASN A 385 -1.95 44.17 9.30
C ASN A 385 -1.17 44.19 7.98
N GLU A 386 -1.29 43.16 7.14
CA GLU A 386 -0.69 43.14 5.79
C GLU A 386 -1.74 43.29 4.70
N LYS A 387 -1.28 43.69 3.50
CA LYS A 387 -2.18 43.76 2.33
C LYS A 387 -2.61 42.34 1.90
N PRO A 388 -3.85 42.18 1.43
CA PRO A 388 -4.30 40.91 0.86
C PRO A 388 -3.41 40.45 -0.28
N VAL A 389 -3.10 39.15 -0.30
CA VAL A 389 -2.37 38.49 -1.37
C VAL A 389 -3.35 37.62 -2.16
N LEU A 390 -3.38 37.80 -3.46
CA LEU A 390 -4.20 36.97 -4.37
C LEU A 390 -3.73 35.52 -4.32
N LEU A 391 -4.65 34.60 -4.08
CA LEU A 391 -4.43 33.16 -4.16
C LEU A 391 -4.83 32.62 -5.52
N ASN A 392 -6.09 32.84 -5.91
CA ASN A 392 -6.65 32.28 -7.12
C ASN A 392 -7.62 33.30 -7.78
N SER A 393 -7.73 33.22 -9.10
CA SER A 393 -8.78 33.88 -9.88
C SER A 393 -9.48 32.82 -10.72
N ASP A 394 -10.63 32.35 -10.25
CA ASP A 394 -11.31 31.18 -10.76
C ASP A 394 -12.55 31.50 -11.60
N TYR A 395 -12.77 30.67 -12.62
CA TYR A 395 -13.90 30.74 -13.53
C TYR A 395 -14.61 29.39 -13.63
N TYR A 396 -15.80 29.28 -13.03
CA TYR A 396 -16.66 28.09 -13.08
C TYR A 396 -17.66 28.27 -14.23
N LYS A 397 -17.53 27.48 -15.29
CA LYS A 397 -18.31 27.60 -16.51
C LYS A 397 -19.80 27.37 -16.25
N PRO A 398 -20.72 28.18 -16.84
CA PRO A 398 -22.12 27.85 -16.80
C PRO A 398 -22.42 26.61 -17.64
N LYS A 399 -23.38 25.80 -17.18
CA LYS A 399 -23.95 24.72 -17.95
C LYS A 399 -25.26 25.12 -18.55
N LYS A 400 -25.44 24.95 -19.89
CA LYS A 400 -26.71 25.27 -20.55
C LYS A 400 -27.84 24.37 -20.04
N GLN A 401 -29.04 24.90 -19.95
CA GLN A 401 -30.28 24.21 -19.72
C GLN A 401 -30.96 23.92 -21.05
N VAL A 402 -31.45 22.70 -21.27
CA VAL A 402 -32.21 22.36 -22.47
C VAL A 402 -33.67 22.22 -22.08
N VAL A 403 -34.53 22.98 -22.80
CA VAL A 403 -35.98 23.04 -22.56
C VAL A 403 -36.72 22.68 -23.82
N LYS A 404 -37.62 21.71 -23.80
CA LYS A 404 -38.59 21.44 -24.86
C LYS A 404 -39.74 22.41 -24.73
N VAL A 405 -40.08 23.06 -25.86
CA VAL A 405 -41.20 24.01 -25.95
C VAL A 405 -42.25 23.44 -26.90
N GLY A 406 -43.45 23.23 -26.40
CA GLY A 406 -44.56 22.66 -27.13
C GLY A 406 -45.05 23.57 -28.27
N THR A 407 -45.36 22.94 -29.41
CA THR A 407 -45.88 23.62 -30.60
C THR A 407 -47.18 23.00 -31.12
N LYS A 408 -47.75 22.00 -30.40
CA LYS A 408 -49.03 21.35 -30.78
C LYS A 408 -50.16 22.31 -30.46
N LYS A 409 -50.76 22.86 -31.50
CA LYS A 409 -51.96 23.70 -31.38
C LYS A 409 -53.14 22.89 -30.83
N ALA A 410 -53.97 23.52 -29.99
CA ALA A 410 -55.25 22.93 -29.57
C ALA A 410 -56.13 22.74 -30.81
N VAL A 411 -56.72 21.58 -30.98
CA VAL A 411 -57.79 21.38 -31.98
C VAL A 411 -58.99 22.09 -31.46
N THR A 412 -59.38 23.22 -32.04
CA THR A 412 -60.66 23.85 -31.85
C THR A 412 -61.71 22.97 -32.53
N GLU A 413 -62.53 22.23 -31.79
CA GLU A 413 -63.80 21.65 -32.32
C GLU A 413 -64.68 22.82 -32.68
N GLU A 414 -64.84 23.09 -33.97
CA GLU A 414 -65.97 23.90 -34.47
C GLU A 414 -67.25 23.12 -34.15
N LYS A 415 -68.07 23.65 -33.22
CA LYS A 415 -69.41 23.19 -33.06
C LYS A 415 -70.19 23.62 -34.32
N GLU A 416 -70.41 22.63 -35.20
CA GLU A 416 -71.45 22.81 -36.24
C GLU A 416 -72.78 23.01 -35.49
N ASN A 417 -73.27 24.28 -35.50
CA ASN A 417 -74.65 24.58 -35.20
C ASN A 417 -75.43 24.14 -36.42
N ASN A 418 -76.06 22.96 -36.37
CA ASN A 418 -77.18 22.64 -37.27
C ASN A 418 -78.44 23.25 -36.68
N ASP A 419 -78.95 24.35 -37.32
CA ASP A 419 -80.36 24.79 -37.28
C ASP A 419 -81.17 23.90 -38.18
#